data_31d32b1d376a81e2e3d974e4b04a8bfd
#
_entry.id   31d32b1d376a81e2e3d974e4b04a8bfd
#
_cell.length_a   1.000
_cell.length_b   1.000
_cell.length_c   1.000
_cell.angle_alpha   90.00
_cell.angle_beta   90.00
_cell.angle_gamma   90.00
#
_symmetry.space_group_name_H-M   'P 1'
#
loop_
_entity.id
_entity.type
_entity.pdbx_description
1 polymer ?
#
loop_
_entity_poly.entity_id
_entity_poly.type
_entity_poly.pdbx_seq_one_letter_code
_entity_poly.pdbx_strand_id
1 'polypeptide(L)' 'KAIYEYVLQSGETTTDFICRDTGRTASVVNATVTVLEMKGLLQTAFGKIFIAK' A
#
# COMPACT_ATOMS: atom_id res chain seq x y z
N LYS A 1 -5.81 -5.67 -4.29
CA LYS A 1 -7.04 -5.77 -3.54
C LYS A 1 -6.80 -6.02 -2.07
N ALA A 2 -6.05 -7.09 -1.77
CA ALA A 2 -5.67 -7.35 -0.39
C ALA A 2 -4.82 -6.22 0.19
N ILE A 3 -3.97 -5.63 -0.62
CA ILE A 3 -3.12 -4.54 -0.19
C ILE A 3 -3.96 -3.30 0.11
N TYR A 4 -4.95 -3.01 -0.71
CA TYR A 4 -5.83 -1.88 -0.46
C TYR A 4 -6.56 -2.06 0.87
N GLU A 5 -7.09 -3.25 1.11
CA GLU A 5 -7.79 -3.54 2.37
C GLU A 5 -6.86 -3.46 3.56
N TYR A 6 -5.61 -3.89 3.39
CA TYR A 6 -4.61 -3.78 4.44
C TYR A 6 -4.39 -2.33 4.85
N VAL A 7 -4.22 -1.45 3.85
CA VAL A 7 -4.02 -0.03 4.14
C VAL A 7 -5.26 0.57 4.77
N LEU A 8 -6.44 0.16 4.28
CA LEU A 8 -7.70 0.66 4.81
C LEU A 8 -7.85 0.36 6.29
N GLN A 9 -7.49 -0.85 6.72
CA GLN A 9 -7.59 -1.23 8.11
C GLN A 9 -6.50 -0.61 8.96
N SER A 10 -5.30 -0.44 8.40
CA SER A 10 -4.16 0.09 9.14
C SER A 10 -4.21 1.60 9.30
N GLY A 11 -4.89 2.30 8.39
CA GLY A 11 -4.87 3.74 8.34
C GLY A 11 -3.67 4.27 7.59
N GLU A 12 -2.48 3.93 8.02
CA GLU A 12 -1.25 4.18 7.27
C GLU A 12 -0.27 3.05 7.52
N THR A 13 0.59 2.79 6.54
CA THR A 13 1.54 1.68 6.63
C THR A 13 2.76 1.98 5.77
N THR A 14 3.67 1.03 5.68
CA THR A 14 4.84 1.13 4.82
C THR A 14 4.93 -0.12 3.96
N THR A 15 5.76 -0.04 2.90
CA THR A 15 6.01 -1.20 2.05
C THR A 15 6.53 -2.38 2.87
N ASP A 16 7.41 -2.11 3.82
CA ASP A 16 7.98 -3.17 4.66
C ASP A 16 6.91 -3.90 5.44
N PHE A 17 5.98 -3.18 6.05
CA PHE A 17 4.90 -3.81 6.80
C PHE A 17 4.00 -4.63 5.89
N ILE A 18 3.68 -4.10 4.71
CA ILE A 18 2.83 -4.83 3.77
C ILE A 18 3.53 -6.11 3.33
N CYS A 19 4.82 -6.04 2.99
CA CYS A 19 5.57 -7.22 2.57
C CYS A 19 5.57 -8.27 3.67
N ARG A 20 5.80 -7.84 4.91
CA ARG A 20 5.90 -8.77 6.03
C ARG A 20 4.58 -9.46 6.30
N ASP A 21 3.50 -8.70 6.32
CA ASP A 21 2.20 -9.23 6.73
C ASP A 21 1.49 -9.99 5.61
N THR A 22 1.73 -9.61 4.35
CA THR A 22 1.09 -10.29 3.22
C THR A 22 1.97 -11.38 2.62
N GLY A 23 3.26 -11.40 2.96
CA GLY A 23 4.19 -12.37 2.40
C GLY A 23 4.56 -12.09 0.96
N ARG A 24 4.27 -10.90 0.44
CA ARG A 24 4.57 -10.54 -0.94
C ARG A 24 5.92 -9.86 -1.01
N THR A 25 6.54 -9.90 -2.19
CA THR A 25 7.83 -9.23 -2.40
C THR A 25 7.62 -7.72 -2.52
N ALA A 26 8.69 -6.96 -2.24
CA ALA A 26 8.62 -5.51 -2.38
C ALA A 26 8.27 -5.08 -3.79
N SER A 27 8.77 -5.82 -4.79
CA SER A 27 8.47 -5.52 -6.20
C SER A 27 6.97 -5.60 -6.46
N VAL A 28 6.31 -6.66 -5.98
CA VAL A 28 4.88 -6.85 -6.16
C VAL A 28 4.10 -5.78 -5.41
N VAL A 29 4.50 -5.50 -4.17
CA VAL A 29 3.81 -4.50 -3.36
C VAL A 29 3.91 -3.12 -4.01
N ASN A 30 5.11 -2.75 -4.45
CA ASN A 30 5.31 -1.43 -5.08
C ASN A 30 4.49 -1.30 -6.36
N ALA A 31 4.45 -2.35 -7.18
CA ALA A 31 3.66 -2.32 -8.40
C ALA A 31 2.17 -2.14 -8.10
N THR A 32 1.67 -2.88 -7.11
CA THR A 32 0.26 -2.79 -6.72
C THR A 32 -0.07 -1.40 -6.16
N VAL A 33 0.78 -0.88 -5.30
CA VAL A 33 0.58 0.44 -4.71
C VAL A 33 0.58 1.50 -5.81
N THR A 34 1.50 1.40 -6.77
CA THR A 34 1.54 2.36 -7.87
C THR A 34 0.24 2.35 -8.67
N VAL A 35 -0.29 1.17 -8.97
CA VAL A 35 -1.56 1.06 -9.69
C VAL A 35 -2.69 1.70 -8.88
N LEU A 36 -2.73 1.43 -7.58
CA LEU A 36 -3.77 1.99 -6.74
C LEU A 36 -3.65 3.51 -6.61
N GLU A 37 -2.43 4.03 -6.61
CA GLU A 37 -2.22 5.47 -6.62
C GLU A 37 -2.75 6.09 -7.91
N MET A 38 -2.48 5.44 -9.03
CA MET A 38 -2.97 5.93 -10.33
C MET A 38 -4.48 5.96 -10.39
N LYS A 39 -5.14 5.08 -9.67
CA LYS A 39 -6.59 5.04 -9.58
C LYS A 39 -7.15 6.02 -8.55
N GLY A 40 -6.28 6.69 -7.82
CA GLY A 40 -6.71 7.64 -6.80
C GLY A 40 -7.17 7.01 -5.50
N LEU A 41 -6.83 5.74 -5.27
CA LEU A 41 -7.26 5.01 -4.07
C LEU A 41 -6.25 5.10 -2.94
N LEU A 42 -4.97 5.16 -3.27
CA LEU A 42 -3.89 5.26 -2.29
C LEU A 42 -3.01 6.46 -2.58
N GLN A 43 -2.29 6.88 -1.56
CA GLN A 43 -1.34 7.97 -1.66
C GLN A 43 -0.12 7.64 -0.83
N THR A 44 1.06 8.04 -1.29
CA THR A 44 2.29 7.86 -0.53
C THR A 44 2.91 9.21 -0.23
N ALA A 45 3.45 9.34 0.96
CA ALA A 45 4.16 10.55 1.37
C ALA A 45 5.08 10.19 2.53
N PHE A 46 6.30 10.70 2.47
CA PHE A 46 7.29 10.49 3.53
C PHE A 46 7.51 9.01 3.84
N GLY A 47 7.50 8.18 2.80
CA GLY A 47 7.72 6.75 2.96
C GLY A 47 6.55 5.97 3.52
N LYS A 48 5.41 6.61 3.69
CA LYS A 48 4.21 5.96 4.22
C LYS A 48 3.12 5.88 3.16
N ILE A 49 2.29 4.87 3.28
CA ILE A 49 1.19 4.59 2.36
C ILE A 49 -0.11 4.75 3.15
N PHE A 50 -1.05 5.51 2.60
CA PHE A 50 -2.33 5.70 3.24
C PHE A 50 -3.43 5.90 2.20
N ILE A 51 -4.66 5.90 2.66
CA ILE A 51 -5.82 6.02 1.78
C ILE A 51 -5.89 7.46 1.27
N ALA A 52 -5.99 7.62 -0.04
CA ALA A 52 -6.19 8.92 -0.65
C ALA A 52 -7.64 9.38 -0.42
N LYS A 53 -7.77 10.67 -0.22
CA LYS A 53 -9.13 11.22 -0.02
C LYS A 53 -9.50 12.21 -1.08
#